data_4364092b26a76a45a7ae16644cf1def8
#
_entry.id   4364092b26a76a45a7ae16644cf1def8
#
_cell.length_a   1.000
_cell.length_b   1.000
_cell.length_c   1.000
_cell.angle_alpha   90.00
_cell.angle_beta   90.00
_cell.angle_gamma   90.00
#
_symmetry.space_group_name_H-M   'P 1'
#
loop_
_entity.id
_entity.type
_entity.pdbx_description
1 polymer ?
#
loop_
_entity_poly.entity_id
_entity_poly.type
_entity_poly.pdbx_seq_one_letter_code
_entity_poly.pdbx_strand_id
1 'polypeptide(L)'
;HAWDYAEKYRNPVMILIDGVIGVMMEPIELPDMVSDEFLAENKAKKKAEYAVGPRNGRTEKHPTNVSDGGPMGKNHADWMKYEGWKENEVEYELYKTEDADLIISAYGISARIAKSAISILRNEGYKVGLIRPKRVYPFPVKPFAELCPDKIKGILDVEMSMPPQLLEDVAAATKGAIPIDTCLTSYGVIMNRDDIVAKAKEMLNK
;
A
#
# COMPACT_ATOMS: atom_id res chain seq x y z
N HIS A 1 1.19 -12.77 -5.28
CA HIS A 1 2.35 -11.87 -5.53
C HIS A 1 3.33 -11.76 -4.35
N ALA A 2 2.92 -11.93 -3.08
CA ALA A 2 3.83 -11.78 -1.94
C ALA A 2 5.02 -12.75 -2.01
N TRP A 3 4.78 -14.00 -2.38
CA TRP A 3 5.82 -15.00 -2.60
C TRP A 3 6.78 -14.62 -3.73
N ASP A 4 6.23 -14.08 -4.84
CA ASP A 4 7.02 -13.68 -5.99
C ASP A 4 7.97 -12.54 -5.63
N TYR A 5 7.49 -11.56 -4.83
CA TYR A 5 8.31 -10.46 -4.35
C TYR A 5 9.37 -10.91 -3.35
N ALA A 6 8.99 -11.77 -2.41
CA ALA A 6 9.96 -12.30 -1.44
C ALA A 6 11.11 -13.04 -2.14
N GLU A 7 10.79 -13.79 -3.18
CA GLU A 7 11.78 -14.55 -3.96
C GLU A 7 12.59 -13.66 -4.89
N LYS A 8 11.93 -12.73 -5.60
CA LYS A 8 12.57 -11.79 -6.52
C LYS A 8 13.61 -10.91 -5.83
N TYR A 9 13.25 -10.38 -4.67
CA TYR A 9 14.09 -9.42 -3.96
C TYR A 9 14.87 -10.00 -2.80
N ARG A 10 14.66 -11.28 -2.48
CA ARG A 10 15.25 -11.94 -1.31
C ARG A 10 15.06 -11.11 -0.04
N ASN A 11 13.83 -10.70 0.17
CA ASN A 11 13.43 -9.84 1.27
C ASN A 11 12.14 -10.37 1.89
N PRO A 12 11.97 -10.25 3.20
CA PRO A 12 10.67 -10.51 3.80
C PRO A 12 9.59 -9.64 3.16
N VAL A 13 8.42 -10.21 2.89
CA VAL A 13 7.23 -9.50 2.44
C VAL A 13 6.13 -9.72 3.44
N MET A 14 5.49 -8.64 3.85
CA MET A 14 4.44 -8.67 4.86
C MET A 14 3.09 -8.38 4.20
N ILE A 15 2.11 -9.26 4.44
CA ILE A 15 0.71 -9.01 4.07
C ILE A 15 0.02 -8.45 5.31
N LEU A 16 -0.43 -7.21 5.22
CA LEU A 16 -1.15 -6.52 6.30
C LEU A 16 -2.65 -6.56 5.99
N ILE A 17 -3.41 -7.15 6.90
CA ILE A 17 -4.86 -7.26 6.80
C ILE A 17 -5.44 -6.73 8.11
N ASP A 18 -6.44 -5.84 8.03
CA ASP A 18 -7.20 -5.48 9.22
C ASP A 18 -8.12 -6.64 9.66
N GLY A 19 -8.46 -6.67 10.96
CA GLY A 19 -9.22 -7.77 11.55
C GLY A 19 -10.61 -7.94 10.92
N VAL A 20 -11.22 -6.87 10.42
CA VAL A 20 -12.54 -6.91 9.79
C VAL A 20 -12.47 -7.64 8.45
N ILE A 21 -11.52 -7.24 7.59
CA ILE A 21 -11.30 -7.92 6.30
C ILE A 21 -10.90 -9.38 6.53
N GLY A 22 -10.07 -9.64 7.54
CA GLY A 22 -9.58 -10.99 7.82
C GLY A 22 -10.67 -12.00 8.24
N VAL A 23 -11.82 -11.54 8.74
CA VAL A 23 -12.95 -12.39 9.15
C VAL A 23 -14.16 -12.30 8.22
N MET A 24 -14.13 -11.44 7.21
CA MET A 24 -15.21 -11.33 6.24
C MET A 24 -15.25 -12.55 5.32
N MET A 25 -16.45 -13.07 5.13
CA MET A 25 -16.69 -14.11 4.13
C MET A 25 -17.04 -13.44 2.80
N GLU A 26 -16.29 -13.78 1.77
CA GLU A 26 -16.57 -13.37 0.39
C GLU A 26 -16.55 -14.60 -0.53
N PRO A 27 -17.36 -14.65 -1.57
CA PRO A 27 -17.27 -15.71 -2.56
C PRO A 27 -15.93 -15.59 -3.30
N ILE A 28 -15.23 -16.72 -3.43
CA ILE A 28 -13.96 -16.79 -4.15
C ILE A 28 -14.07 -17.86 -5.26
N GLU A 29 -13.47 -17.58 -6.38
CA GLU A 29 -13.17 -18.59 -7.38
C GLU A 29 -11.79 -19.17 -7.07
N LEU A 30 -11.75 -20.48 -6.83
CA LEU A 30 -10.49 -21.16 -6.62
C LEU A 30 -9.74 -21.26 -7.96
N PRO A 31 -8.43 -21.01 -7.98
CA PRO A 31 -7.63 -21.25 -9.16
C PRO A 31 -7.63 -22.75 -9.49
N ASP A 32 -7.42 -23.08 -10.76
CA ASP A 32 -7.25 -24.45 -11.20
C ASP A 32 -6.09 -25.12 -10.44
N MET A 33 -6.23 -26.42 -10.22
CA MET A 33 -5.15 -27.22 -9.63
C MET A 33 -3.91 -27.13 -10.49
N VAL A 34 -2.81 -26.81 -9.86
CA VAL A 34 -1.50 -26.71 -10.52
C VAL A 34 -1.05 -28.11 -10.93
N SER A 35 -0.66 -28.31 -12.20
CA SER A 35 -0.22 -29.62 -12.67
C SER A 35 1.13 -30.03 -12.06
N ASP A 36 1.36 -31.35 -11.99
CA ASP A 36 2.63 -31.90 -11.49
C ASP A 36 3.83 -31.46 -12.35
N GLU A 37 3.62 -31.29 -13.67
CA GLU A 37 4.63 -30.78 -14.59
C GLU A 37 5.04 -29.34 -14.23
N PHE A 38 4.06 -28.46 -13.99
CA PHE A 38 4.30 -27.09 -13.57
C PHE A 38 5.03 -27.04 -12.22
N LEU A 39 4.66 -27.89 -11.26
CA LEU A 39 5.36 -28.00 -9.97
C LEU A 39 6.81 -28.46 -10.15
N ALA A 40 7.03 -29.45 -11.03
CA ALA A 40 8.37 -29.96 -11.31
C ALA A 40 9.26 -28.88 -12.00
N GLU A 41 8.71 -28.14 -12.97
CA GLU A 41 9.40 -27.03 -13.62
C GLU A 41 9.77 -25.92 -12.64
N ASN A 42 8.82 -25.49 -11.80
CA ASN A 42 9.07 -24.47 -10.80
C ASN A 42 10.12 -24.91 -9.78
N LYS A 43 10.04 -26.16 -9.33
CA LYS A 43 11.05 -26.75 -8.44
C LYS A 43 12.44 -26.81 -9.09
N ALA A 44 12.51 -27.06 -10.39
CA ALA A 44 13.77 -27.05 -11.13
C ALA A 44 14.32 -25.63 -11.31
N LYS A 45 13.47 -24.64 -11.55
CA LYS A 45 13.85 -23.22 -11.63
C LYS A 45 14.31 -22.67 -10.28
N LYS A 46 13.74 -23.16 -9.18
CA LYS A 46 14.09 -22.77 -7.79
C LYS A 46 15.37 -23.43 -7.23
N LYS A 47 16.32 -23.79 -8.07
CA LYS A 47 17.67 -24.19 -7.64
C LYS A 47 18.47 -22.99 -7.15
N ALA A 48 17.89 -22.28 -6.18
CA ALA A 48 18.56 -21.15 -5.60
C ALA A 48 19.79 -21.58 -4.80
N GLU A 49 20.86 -20.84 -4.92
CA GLU A 49 22.14 -21.10 -4.23
C GLU A 49 21.97 -21.15 -2.69
N TYR A 50 20.93 -20.49 -2.18
CA TYR A 50 20.59 -20.42 -0.75
C TYR A 50 19.61 -21.53 -0.29
N ALA A 51 19.13 -22.39 -1.18
CA ALA A 51 18.18 -23.42 -0.81
C ALA A 51 18.80 -24.42 0.17
N VAL A 52 18.06 -24.75 1.23
CA VAL A 52 18.44 -25.77 2.19
C VAL A 52 18.25 -27.16 1.56
N GLY A 53 19.11 -28.11 1.93
CA GLY A 53 19.05 -29.49 1.44
C GLY A 53 20.37 -29.97 0.82
N PRO A 54 20.38 -31.13 0.13
CA PRO A 54 21.58 -31.67 -0.48
C PRO A 54 22.24 -30.67 -1.42
N ARG A 55 23.54 -30.45 -1.26
CA ARG A 55 24.27 -29.39 -2.00
C ARG A 55 24.31 -29.63 -3.49
N ASN A 56 24.38 -30.89 -3.93
CA ASN A 56 24.41 -31.27 -5.36
C ASN A 56 25.35 -30.38 -6.24
N GLY A 57 26.54 -30.08 -5.74
CA GLY A 57 27.52 -29.22 -6.42
C GLY A 57 27.31 -27.70 -6.20
N ARG A 58 26.34 -27.28 -5.41
CA ARG A 58 26.15 -25.85 -5.07
C ARG A 58 27.15 -25.38 -4.03
N THR A 59 27.62 -24.14 -4.19
CA THR A 59 28.44 -23.46 -3.19
C THR A 59 27.56 -23.01 -2.03
N GLU A 60 28.02 -23.22 -0.80
CA GLU A 60 27.33 -22.72 0.41
C GLU A 60 27.41 -21.20 0.43
N LYS A 61 26.26 -20.53 0.54
CA LYS A 61 26.20 -19.11 0.79
C LYS A 61 25.79 -18.85 2.23
N HIS A 62 26.69 -18.22 2.97
CA HIS A 62 26.37 -17.65 4.27
C HIS A 62 26.02 -16.19 4.08
N PRO A 63 24.74 -15.77 4.29
CA PRO A 63 24.41 -14.36 4.27
C PRO A 63 25.13 -13.68 5.44
N THR A 64 26.11 -12.86 5.13
CA THR A 64 26.87 -12.07 6.10
C THR A 64 26.62 -10.59 5.86
N ASN A 65 26.74 -9.78 6.92
CA ASN A 65 26.73 -8.33 6.77
C ASN A 65 28.02 -7.78 6.14
N VAL A 66 28.97 -8.65 5.89
CA VAL A 66 30.26 -8.33 5.24
C VAL A 66 30.26 -9.04 3.90
N SER A 67 29.86 -8.37 2.85
CA SER A 67 30.00 -8.80 1.46
C SER A 67 31.18 -8.10 0.80
N ASP A 68 31.41 -8.38 -0.48
CA ASP A 68 32.39 -7.66 -1.29
C ASP A 68 32.17 -6.14 -1.19
N GLY A 69 33.24 -5.43 -0.84
CA GLY A 69 33.18 -3.99 -0.53
C GLY A 69 32.92 -3.66 0.95
N GLY A 70 32.82 -4.67 1.84
CA GLY A 70 32.62 -4.50 3.27
C GLY A 70 31.20 -3.98 3.63
N PRO A 71 30.99 -3.52 4.88
CA PRO A 71 29.67 -3.05 5.34
C PRO A 71 29.12 -1.88 4.51
N MET A 72 29.99 -0.99 4.02
CA MET A 72 29.59 0.14 3.18
C MET A 72 29.07 -0.32 1.83
N GLY A 73 29.74 -1.29 1.20
CA GLY A 73 29.31 -1.85 -0.08
C GLY A 73 27.95 -2.54 0.02
N LYS A 74 27.75 -3.33 1.08
CA LYS A 74 26.46 -3.98 1.35
C LYS A 74 25.34 -2.95 1.53
N ASN A 75 25.55 -1.94 2.38
CA ASN A 75 24.54 -0.91 2.64
C ASN A 75 24.19 -0.13 1.37
N HIS A 76 25.20 0.19 0.54
CA HIS A 76 24.93 0.85 -0.73
C HIS A 76 24.12 -0.03 -1.68
N ALA A 77 24.43 -1.32 -1.79
CA ALA A 77 23.67 -2.25 -2.61
C ALA A 77 22.20 -2.40 -2.13
N ASP A 78 22.00 -2.49 -0.82
CA ASP A 78 20.66 -2.54 -0.24
C ASP A 78 19.89 -1.22 -0.46
N TRP A 79 20.56 -0.08 -0.31
CA TRP A 79 19.95 1.22 -0.60
C TRP A 79 19.50 1.31 -2.07
N MET A 80 20.36 0.98 -3.01
CA MET A 80 20.01 0.97 -4.45
C MET A 80 18.86 0.01 -4.77
N LYS A 81 18.79 -1.13 -4.08
CA LYS A 81 17.65 -2.05 -4.17
C LYS A 81 16.35 -1.39 -3.73
N TYR A 82 16.34 -0.68 -2.60
CA TYR A 82 15.17 0.02 -2.08
C TYR A 82 14.76 1.22 -2.96
N GLU A 83 15.71 1.96 -3.51
CA GLU A 83 15.38 3.01 -4.50
C GLU A 83 14.71 2.42 -5.73
N GLY A 84 15.17 1.27 -6.23
CA GLY A 84 14.54 0.56 -7.34
C GLY A 84 13.08 0.13 -7.01
N TRP A 85 12.75 -0.17 -5.77
CA TRP A 85 11.37 -0.48 -5.39
C TRP A 85 10.45 0.73 -5.46
N LYS A 86 10.94 1.92 -5.10
CA LYS A 86 10.17 3.17 -5.19
C LYS A 86 9.73 3.50 -6.61
N GLU A 87 10.46 3.00 -7.59
CA GLU A 87 10.11 3.18 -9.01
C GLU A 87 9.23 2.05 -9.55
N ASN A 88 9.54 0.80 -9.19
CA ASN A 88 9.00 -0.37 -9.88
C ASN A 88 7.91 -1.12 -9.11
N GLU A 89 7.81 -0.93 -7.79
CA GLU A 89 6.95 -1.75 -6.95
C GLU A 89 5.87 -0.94 -6.19
N VAL A 90 5.58 0.24 -6.68
CA VAL A 90 4.48 1.08 -6.16
C VAL A 90 3.15 0.59 -6.68
N GLU A 91 2.17 0.43 -5.79
CA GLU A 91 0.81 0.04 -6.17
C GLU A 91 -0.23 0.85 -5.40
N TYR A 92 -1.16 1.46 -6.15
CA TYR A 92 -2.24 2.27 -5.60
C TYR A 92 -3.48 2.22 -6.51
N GLU A 93 -4.58 2.72 -6.00
CA GLU A 93 -5.83 2.90 -6.74
C GLU A 93 -6.24 4.37 -6.71
N LEU A 94 -6.60 4.91 -7.88
CA LEU A 94 -7.27 6.19 -8.02
C LEU A 94 -8.76 5.93 -8.27
N TYR A 95 -9.61 6.53 -7.47
CA TYR A 95 -11.05 6.40 -7.61
C TYR A 95 -11.71 7.77 -7.66
N LYS A 96 -12.25 8.14 -8.84
CA LYS A 96 -12.95 9.42 -9.07
C LYS A 96 -12.11 10.67 -8.71
N THR A 97 -10.83 10.64 -9.03
CA THR A 97 -9.88 11.73 -8.68
C THR A 97 -9.77 12.81 -9.74
N GLU A 98 -10.20 12.56 -10.97
CA GLU A 98 -9.96 13.42 -12.14
C GLU A 98 -10.61 14.81 -12.01
N ASP A 99 -11.79 14.88 -11.42
CA ASP A 99 -12.56 16.10 -11.22
C ASP A 99 -12.74 16.48 -9.74
N ALA A 100 -12.01 15.82 -8.84
CA ALA A 100 -12.19 16.01 -7.40
C ALA A 100 -11.71 17.40 -6.93
N ASP A 101 -12.44 17.94 -5.96
CA ASP A 101 -12.09 19.14 -5.18
C ASP A 101 -11.55 18.76 -3.80
N LEU A 102 -11.86 17.54 -3.33
CA LEU A 102 -11.36 16.94 -2.09
C LEU A 102 -10.87 15.54 -2.38
N ILE A 103 -9.73 15.16 -1.83
CA ILE A 103 -9.20 13.80 -1.88
C ILE A 103 -9.33 13.12 -0.52
N ILE A 104 -9.83 11.91 -0.50
CA ILE A 104 -9.71 11.03 0.66
C ILE A 104 -8.46 10.17 0.50
N SER A 105 -7.66 10.07 1.56
CA SER A 105 -6.56 9.11 1.68
C SER A 105 -6.99 8.01 2.64
N ALA A 106 -6.95 6.76 2.20
CA ALA A 106 -7.36 5.63 3.04
C ALA A 106 -6.84 4.30 2.48
N TYR A 107 -6.68 3.30 3.35
CA TYR A 107 -6.33 1.93 2.97
C TYR A 107 -7.22 0.91 3.70
N GLY A 108 -7.09 -0.38 3.37
CA GLY A 108 -7.82 -1.46 4.02
C GLY A 108 -9.34 -1.26 4.02
N ILE A 109 -9.99 -1.55 5.15
CA ILE A 109 -11.44 -1.39 5.33
C ILE A 109 -11.86 0.09 5.29
N SER A 110 -11.04 1.02 5.78
CA SER A 110 -11.30 2.45 5.72
C SER A 110 -11.51 2.92 4.28
N ALA A 111 -10.69 2.45 3.33
CA ALA A 111 -10.86 2.78 1.92
C ALA A 111 -12.16 2.20 1.33
N ARG A 112 -12.58 1.02 1.78
CA ARG A 112 -13.86 0.40 1.37
C ARG A 112 -15.05 1.23 1.83
N ILE A 113 -15.02 1.69 3.09
CA ILE A 113 -16.05 2.56 3.66
C ILE A 113 -16.04 3.93 3.00
N ALA A 114 -14.84 4.50 2.74
CA ALA A 114 -14.68 5.78 2.06
C ALA A 114 -15.30 5.77 0.65
N LYS A 115 -15.20 4.69 -0.11
CA LYS A 115 -15.88 4.57 -1.42
C LYS A 115 -17.40 4.71 -1.31
N SER A 116 -17.99 4.16 -0.25
CA SER A 116 -19.43 4.32 0.03
C SER A 116 -19.78 5.78 0.39
N ALA A 117 -18.93 6.43 1.21
CA ALA A 117 -19.08 7.84 1.55
C ALA A 117 -18.96 8.75 0.31
N ILE A 118 -17.98 8.49 -0.56
CA ILE A 118 -17.81 9.21 -1.83
C ILE A 118 -19.04 9.07 -2.72
N SER A 119 -19.66 7.90 -2.77
CA SER A 119 -20.88 7.72 -3.56
C SER A 119 -22.03 8.60 -3.09
N ILE A 120 -22.20 8.76 -1.76
CA ILE A 120 -23.20 9.67 -1.17
C ILE A 120 -22.85 11.12 -1.50
N LEU A 121 -21.61 11.53 -1.22
CA LEU A 121 -21.15 12.90 -1.47
C LEU A 121 -21.33 13.30 -2.93
N ARG A 122 -21.00 12.42 -3.87
CA ARG A 122 -21.16 12.68 -5.30
C ARG A 122 -22.61 12.76 -5.76
N ASN A 123 -23.51 11.97 -5.16
CA ASN A 123 -24.95 12.09 -5.40
C ASN A 123 -25.52 13.43 -4.92
N GLU A 124 -24.88 14.04 -3.92
CA GLU A 124 -25.22 15.37 -3.42
C GLU A 124 -24.48 16.51 -4.17
N GLY A 125 -23.66 16.18 -5.18
CA GLY A 125 -22.97 17.14 -6.02
C GLY A 125 -21.55 17.51 -5.58
N TYR A 126 -21.03 16.93 -4.49
CA TYR A 126 -19.66 17.15 -4.05
C TYR A 126 -18.66 16.31 -4.86
N LYS A 127 -17.62 16.94 -5.32
CA LYS A 127 -16.56 16.27 -6.12
C LYS A 127 -15.46 15.74 -5.20
N VAL A 128 -15.65 14.52 -4.74
CA VAL A 128 -14.70 13.84 -3.85
C VAL A 128 -14.12 12.62 -4.55
N GLY A 129 -12.81 12.42 -4.41
CA GLY A 129 -12.06 11.28 -4.92
C GLY A 129 -11.32 10.54 -3.81
N LEU A 130 -10.75 9.37 -4.14
CA LEU A 130 -9.94 8.57 -3.23
C LEU A 130 -8.61 8.23 -3.87
N ILE A 131 -7.53 8.42 -3.14
CA ILE A 131 -6.23 7.79 -3.38
C ILE A 131 -6.03 6.70 -2.33
N ARG A 132 -5.94 5.45 -2.80
CA ARG A 132 -5.80 4.28 -1.94
C ARG A 132 -4.45 3.63 -2.16
N PRO A 133 -3.50 3.73 -1.25
CA PRO A 133 -2.32 2.87 -1.25
C PRO A 133 -2.74 1.39 -1.15
N LYS A 134 -2.29 0.55 -2.07
CA LYS A 134 -2.40 -0.91 -1.98
C LYS A 134 -1.15 -1.51 -1.37
N ARG A 135 -0.01 -0.81 -1.52
CA ARG A 135 1.23 -1.06 -0.81
C ARG A 135 1.56 0.17 0.03
N VAL A 136 1.83 -0.07 1.29
CA VAL A 136 2.25 1.00 2.20
C VAL A 136 3.76 1.25 2.12
N TYR A 137 4.52 0.25 1.65
CA TYR A 137 5.93 0.41 1.31
C TYR A 137 6.28 -0.39 0.04
N PRO A 138 6.90 0.24 -0.98
CA PRO A 138 7.15 1.68 -1.06
C PRO A 138 5.86 2.51 -1.17
N PHE A 139 5.82 3.65 -0.47
CA PHE A 139 4.65 4.54 -0.47
C PHE A 139 4.44 5.18 -1.84
N PRO A 140 3.19 5.31 -2.31
CA PRO A 140 2.88 5.94 -3.60
C PRO A 140 2.94 7.47 -3.52
N VAL A 141 4.14 8.03 -3.56
CA VAL A 141 4.36 9.48 -3.49
C VAL A 141 3.73 10.22 -4.67
N LYS A 142 3.89 9.67 -5.87
CA LYS A 142 3.50 10.33 -7.13
C LYS A 142 2.05 10.82 -7.16
N PRO A 143 1.02 10.00 -6.86
CA PRO A 143 -0.36 10.44 -6.97
C PRO A 143 -0.74 11.56 -5.99
N PHE A 144 -0.01 11.71 -4.87
CA PHE A 144 -0.20 12.83 -3.95
C PHE A 144 0.61 14.05 -4.37
N ALA A 145 1.83 13.87 -4.86
CA ALA A 145 2.69 14.97 -5.31
C ALA A 145 2.18 15.67 -6.57
N GLU A 146 1.41 14.98 -7.41
CA GLU A 146 0.81 15.52 -8.64
C GLU A 146 -0.53 16.23 -8.39
N LEU A 147 -1.06 16.25 -7.18
CA LEU A 147 -2.26 17.01 -6.84
C LEU A 147 -1.99 18.51 -7.01
N CYS A 148 -2.92 19.21 -7.65
CA CYS A 148 -2.83 20.65 -7.85
C CYS A 148 -3.38 21.39 -6.61
N PRO A 149 -2.56 22.12 -5.85
CA PRO A 149 -3.00 22.83 -4.64
C PRO A 149 -4.07 23.90 -4.92
N ASP A 150 -4.08 24.49 -6.12
CA ASP A 150 -5.08 25.49 -6.48
C ASP A 150 -6.46 24.87 -6.76
N LYS A 151 -6.51 23.57 -7.04
CA LYS A 151 -7.76 22.84 -7.35
C LYS A 151 -8.26 22.04 -6.15
N ILE A 152 -7.36 21.37 -5.44
CA ILE A 152 -7.69 20.50 -4.33
C ILE A 152 -7.78 21.31 -3.04
N LYS A 153 -8.97 21.43 -2.48
CA LYS A 153 -9.24 22.18 -1.24
C LYS A 153 -8.64 21.52 0.00
N GLY A 154 -8.46 20.22 -0.03
CA GLY A 154 -7.87 19.47 1.08
C GLY A 154 -7.78 17.97 0.84
N ILE A 155 -7.08 17.31 1.75
CA ILE A 155 -7.01 15.85 1.83
C ILE A 155 -7.62 15.44 3.17
N LEU A 156 -8.60 14.52 3.15
CA LEU A 156 -9.15 13.90 4.33
C LEU A 156 -8.50 12.52 4.53
N ASP A 157 -7.65 12.42 5.54
CA ASP A 157 -7.04 11.16 5.91
C ASP A 157 -7.97 10.33 6.80
N VAL A 158 -8.29 9.12 6.36
CA VAL A 158 -9.29 8.25 7.01
C VAL A 158 -8.62 6.97 7.48
N GLU A 159 -8.37 6.88 8.79
CA GLU A 159 -7.67 5.75 9.39
C GLU A 159 -8.40 5.16 10.60
N MET A 160 -8.22 3.84 10.79
CA MET A 160 -8.60 3.14 12.02
C MET A 160 -7.40 3.00 12.97
N SER A 161 -6.65 4.09 13.13
CA SER A 161 -5.40 4.19 13.88
C SER A 161 -5.37 5.53 14.63
N MET A 162 -4.96 5.50 15.89
CA MET A 162 -4.67 6.69 16.70
C MET A 162 -3.35 6.48 17.45
N PRO A 163 -2.30 7.25 17.13
CA PRO A 163 -2.26 8.38 16.17
C PRO A 163 -2.37 7.90 14.71
N PRO A 164 -2.73 8.80 13.77
CA PRO A 164 -2.75 8.48 12.35
C PRO A 164 -1.33 8.18 11.86
N GLN A 165 -1.17 7.19 11.00
CA GLN A 165 0.14 6.74 10.50
C GLN A 165 0.34 7.10 9.02
N LEU A 166 -0.71 6.95 8.20
CA LEU A 166 -0.68 7.31 6.79
C LEU A 166 -0.52 8.82 6.57
N LEU A 167 -1.04 9.61 7.50
CA LEU A 167 -0.97 11.08 7.50
C LEU A 167 0.45 11.61 7.26
N GLU A 168 1.45 11.00 7.92
CA GLU A 168 2.85 11.46 7.82
C GLU A 168 3.39 11.29 6.40
N ASP A 169 3.12 10.15 5.77
CA ASP A 169 3.54 9.87 4.40
C ASP A 169 2.81 10.77 3.39
N VAL A 170 1.51 11.02 3.59
CA VAL A 170 0.72 11.93 2.74
C VAL A 170 1.23 13.37 2.87
N ALA A 171 1.51 13.83 4.09
CA ALA A 171 2.06 15.17 4.34
C ALA A 171 3.45 15.32 3.70
N ALA A 172 4.30 14.32 3.81
CA ALA A 172 5.62 14.31 3.17
C ALA A 172 5.50 14.32 1.63
N ALA A 173 4.57 13.53 1.06
CA ALA A 173 4.37 13.45 -0.39
C ALA A 173 3.84 14.77 -0.98
N THR A 174 2.94 15.46 -0.28
CA THR A 174 2.40 16.78 -0.69
C THR A 174 3.30 17.95 -0.32
N LYS A 175 4.36 17.70 0.46
CA LYS A 175 5.26 18.74 1.01
C LYS A 175 4.50 19.83 1.76
N GLY A 176 3.37 19.50 2.35
CA GLY A 176 2.51 20.44 3.09
C GLY A 176 1.78 21.46 2.21
N ALA A 177 1.77 21.29 0.89
CA ALA A 177 1.15 22.25 -0.03
C ALA A 177 -0.40 22.22 0.00
N ILE A 178 -1.00 21.12 0.49
CA ILE A 178 -2.45 20.94 0.57
C ILE A 178 -2.84 20.70 2.02
N PRO A 179 -3.86 21.40 2.56
CA PRO A 179 -4.33 21.16 3.92
C PRO A 179 -4.80 19.71 4.11
N ILE A 180 -4.42 19.08 5.23
CA ILE A 180 -4.84 17.73 5.57
C ILE A 180 -5.63 17.79 6.87
N ASP A 181 -6.80 17.14 6.88
CA ASP A 181 -7.60 16.90 8.08
C ASP A 181 -7.82 15.40 8.24
N THR A 182 -8.26 14.96 9.40
CA THR A 182 -8.35 13.54 9.73
C THR A 182 -9.76 13.11 10.14
N CYS A 183 -10.12 11.86 9.82
CA CYS A 183 -11.27 11.18 10.36
C CYS A 183 -10.80 9.83 10.91
N LEU A 184 -10.71 9.71 12.23
CA LEU A 184 -10.01 8.61 12.90
C LEU A 184 -10.94 7.79 13.79
N THR A 185 -10.68 6.49 13.84
CA THR A 185 -11.19 5.58 14.89
C THR A 185 -10.05 4.72 15.41
N SER A 186 -10.28 4.02 16.52
CA SER A 186 -9.27 3.12 17.11
C SER A 186 -9.92 2.00 17.93
N TYR A 187 -9.11 1.12 18.50
CA TYR A 187 -9.54 0.05 19.41
C TYR A 187 -10.61 -0.90 18.86
N GLY A 188 -10.55 -1.21 17.55
CA GLY A 188 -11.51 -2.13 16.94
C GLY A 188 -12.87 -1.50 16.61
N VAL A 189 -13.03 -0.20 16.82
CA VAL A 189 -14.23 0.53 16.38
C VAL A 189 -14.16 0.74 14.87
N ILE A 190 -15.12 0.15 14.16
CA ILE A 190 -15.20 0.31 12.71
C ILE A 190 -15.58 1.75 12.37
N MET A 191 -14.89 2.32 11.39
CA MET A 191 -15.17 3.66 10.88
C MET A 191 -16.64 3.78 10.43
N ASN A 192 -17.31 4.85 10.86
CA ASN A 192 -18.65 5.15 10.38
C ASN A 192 -18.58 5.96 9.08
N ARG A 193 -19.29 5.49 8.06
CA ARG A 193 -19.38 6.18 6.76
C ARG A 193 -19.91 7.62 6.90
N ASP A 194 -20.89 7.84 7.79
CA ASP A 194 -21.56 9.13 7.93
C ASP A 194 -20.62 10.18 8.59
N ASP A 195 -19.67 9.74 9.41
CA ASP A 195 -18.62 10.62 9.96
C ASP A 195 -17.68 11.11 8.86
N ILE A 196 -17.32 10.24 7.91
CA ILE A 196 -16.52 10.61 6.74
C ILE A 196 -17.28 11.64 5.89
N VAL A 197 -18.59 11.40 5.66
CA VAL A 197 -19.44 12.34 4.89
C VAL A 197 -19.52 13.70 5.56
N ALA A 198 -19.77 13.74 6.88
CA ALA A 198 -19.85 14.97 7.64
C ALA A 198 -18.53 15.76 7.61
N LYS A 199 -17.42 15.07 7.82
CA LYS A 199 -16.08 15.68 7.82
C LYS A 199 -15.69 16.22 6.45
N ALA A 200 -15.97 15.47 5.38
CA ALA A 200 -15.72 15.92 4.02
C ALA A 200 -16.53 17.18 3.66
N LYS A 201 -17.80 17.25 4.07
CA LYS A 201 -18.65 18.46 3.88
C LYS A 201 -18.10 19.66 4.66
N GLU A 202 -17.67 19.46 5.90
CA GLU A 202 -17.03 20.50 6.69
C GLU A 202 -15.82 21.10 5.96
N MET A 203 -14.95 20.27 5.40
CA MET A 203 -13.77 20.72 4.66
C MET A 203 -14.10 21.44 3.36
N LEU A 204 -15.15 21.01 2.65
CA LEU A 204 -15.54 21.60 1.36
C LEU A 204 -16.29 22.92 1.50
N ASN A 205 -16.92 23.16 2.64
CA ASN A 205 -17.73 24.37 2.92
C ASN A 205 -16.92 25.46 3.66
N LYS A 206 -15.66 25.21 3.99
CA LYS A 206 -14.70 26.20 4.48
C LYS A 206 -14.10 26.97 3.31
#